data_fd0e40ce324e9f38516b3326a29342d2
#
_entry.id   fd0e40ce324e9f38516b3326a29342d2
#
_cell.length_a   1.000
_cell.length_b   1.000
_cell.length_c   1.000
_cell.angle_alpha   90.00
_cell.angle_beta   90.00
_cell.angle_gamma   90.00
#
_symmetry.space_group_name_H-M   'P 1'
#
loop_
_entity.id
_entity.type
_entity.pdbx_description
1 polymer ?
#
loop_
_entity_poly.entity_id
_entity_poly.type
_entity_poly.pdbx_seq_one_letter_code
_entity_poly.pdbx_strand_id
1 'polypeptide(L)'
;GEVEAGQFRAVSVYSDITKTGSLKCGVPKINQLFSNIFWGQKDNFLDVPTDCPQRDERLGWTGDAQVFVKTASYNYNVEKFFTKWLHDMAADQRPDGGIGQVIPDYIPEGNPSSAWGDAAVICPWQIYLTYGHDQILKDQFESMKGWVDYITGATETQYLWTGGEHFGDWLGLDAPSGSYKGSSREDFIATAFYAYSTELLVKAGKVLKKDMAEYEALYENIVKTFRKTYPEYKTQTEYVLAVQFHLAENPKSAADALAEMVVRDGKQIRTGFVGTPYILHVLSEYGHSDLAYTLFLREEYPSWLYSVNKGATTIWEHWDGIMENGEFWSTDMNSFNHYAYGSVADWVYEKAAGICL
;
A
#
# COMPACT_ATOMS: atom_id res chain seq x y z
N GLY A 1 -29.28 38.50 -8.55
CA GLY A 1 -29.97 37.70 -9.54
C GLY A 1 -30.07 36.27 -9.07
N GLU A 2 -31.04 35.54 -9.51
CA GLU A 2 -31.13 34.10 -9.26
C GLU A 2 -30.01 33.36 -10.01
N VAL A 3 -29.41 32.38 -9.37
CA VAL A 3 -28.37 31.54 -9.97
C VAL A 3 -29.02 30.24 -10.46
N GLU A 4 -28.90 29.96 -11.75
CA GLU A 4 -29.45 28.74 -12.34
C GLU A 4 -28.40 27.65 -12.45
N ALA A 5 -28.79 26.40 -12.22
CA ALA A 5 -27.90 25.25 -12.30
C ALA A 5 -27.16 25.12 -13.65
N GLY A 6 -27.80 25.54 -14.75
CA GLY A 6 -27.20 25.55 -16.09
C GLY A 6 -26.05 26.55 -16.30
N GLN A 7 -25.82 27.45 -15.34
CA GLN A 7 -24.68 28.38 -15.36
C GLN A 7 -23.39 27.76 -14.84
N PHE A 8 -23.47 26.56 -14.26
CA PHE A 8 -22.31 25.81 -13.72
C PHE A 8 -21.97 24.63 -14.61
N ARG A 9 -20.69 24.37 -14.75
CA ARG A 9 -20.15 23.17 -15.40
C ARG A 9 -19.12 22.54 -14.52
N ALA A 10 -19.35 21.31 -14.08
CA ALA A 10 -18.34 20.50 -13.43
C ALA A 10 -17.38 19.92 -14.49
N VAL A 11 -16.08 20.00 -14.24
CA VAL A 11 -15.05 19.44 -15.11
C VAL A 11 -14.16 18.56 -14.27
N SER A 12 -14.03 17.27 -14.63
CA SER A 12 -13.07 16.36 -14.05
C SER A 12 -11.72 16.56 -14.73
N VAL A 13 -10.67 16.78 -13.93
CA VAL A 13 -9.29 17.00 -14.40
C VAL A 13 -8.44 15.86 -13.85
N TYR A 14 -7.66 15.21 -14.72
CA TYR A 14 -6.79 14.08 -14.38
C TYR A 14 -5.70 13.94 -15.44
N SER A 15 -4.61 13.21 -15.12
CA SER A 15 -3.56 12.88 -16.08
C SER A 15 -4.10 12.01 -17.21
N ASP A 16 -3.54 12.16 -18.40
CA ASP A 16 -3.93 11.36 -19.58
C ASP A 16 -3.45 9.91 -19.45
N ILE A 17 -4.20 9.15 -18.63
CA ILE A 17 -4.01 7.72 -18.43
C ILE A 17 -5.15 6.92 -19.09
N THR A 18 -4.77 5.99 -19.96
CA THR A 18 -5.76 5.18 -20.68
C THR A 18 -6.30 4.08 -19.78
N LYS A 19 -7.61 3.96 -19.66
CA LYS A 19 -8.25 2.86 -18.94
C LYS A 19 -8.01 1.54 -19.67
N THR A 20 -7.42 0.57 -18.97
CA THR A 20 -7.08 -0.76 -19.50
C THR A 20 -7.84 -1.89 -18.80
N GLY A 21 -8.20 -1.69 -17.54
CA GLY A 21 -8.94 -2.65 -16.75
C GLY A 21 -10.43 -2.40 -16.69
N SER A 22 -11.17 -3.46 -16.46
CA SER A 22 -12.59 -3.39 -16.12
C SER A 22 -13.01 -4.65 -15.38
N LEU A 23 -13.97 -4.49 -14.47
CA LEU A 23 -14.61 -5.63 -13.82
C LEU A 23 -16.12 -5.40 -13.82
N LYS A 24 -16.86 -6.48 -14.15
CA LYS A 24 -18.30 -6.54 -14.01
C LYS A 24 -18.69 -7.93 -13.56
N CYS A 25 -19.45 -8.02 -12.48
CA CYS A 25 -19.94 -9.29 -11.94
C CYS A 25 -21.43 -9.21 -11.58
N GLY A 26 -22.01 -10.33 -11.17
CA GLY A 26 -23.42 -10.44 -10.78
C GLY A 26 -23.78 -9.74 -9.45
N VAL A 27 -22.80 -9.18 -8.72
CA VAL A 27 -23.02 -8.52 -7.43
C VAL A 27 -22.95 -7.00 -7.59
N PRO A 28 -24.09 -6.28 -7.55
CA PRO A 28 -24.10 -4.84 -7.81
C PRO A 28 -23.18 -4.02 -6.92
N LYS A 29 -23.06 -4.37 -5.62
CA LYS A 29 -22.19 -3.66 -4.67
C LYS A 29 -20.70 -3.78 -5.02
N ILE A 30 -20.27 -4.92 -5.56
CA ILE A 30 -18.89 -5.09 -6.05
C ILE A 30 -18.67 -4.21 -7.29
N ASN A 31 -19.63 -4.14 -8.20
CA ASN A 31 -19.52 -3.25 -9.36
C ASN A 31 -19.43 -1.77 -8.91
N GLN A 32 -20.17 -1.38 -7.87
CA GLN A 32 -20.08 -0.03 -7.30
C GLN A 32 -18.72 0.19 -6.61
N LEU A 33 -18.20 -0.79 -5.85
CA LEU A 33 -16.87 -0.71 -5.25
C LEU A 33 -15.79 -0.49 -6.33
N PHE A 34 -15.84 -1.24 -7.43
CA PHE A 34 -14.90 -1.04 -8.54
C PHE A 34 -15.06 0.34 -9.20
N SER A 35 -16.29 0.83 -9.36
CA SER A 35 -16.52 2.21 -9.80
C SER A 35 -15.85 3.22 -8.88
N ASN A 36 -15.98 3.02 -7.56
CA ASN A 36 -15.35 3.88 -6.54
C ASN A 36 -13.82 3.84 -6.62
N ILE A 37 -13.24 2.65 -6.81
CA ILE A 37 -11.79 2.48 -6.99
C ILE A 37 -11.29 3.20 -8.23
N PHE A 38 -11.98 3.05 -9.37
CA PHE A 38 -11.61 3.73 -10.61
C PHE A 38 -11.70 5.26 -10.49
N TRP A 39 -12.74 5.78 -9.84
CA TRP A 39 -12.88 7.21 -9.62
C TRP A 39 -11.87 7.74 -8.62
N GLY A 40 -11.64 7.04 -7.51
CA GLY A 40 -10.62 7.41 -6.53
C GLY A 40 -9.24 7.51 -7.15
N GLN A 41 -8.83 6.54 -7.99
CA GLN A 41 -7.57 6.61 -8.73
C GLN A 41 -7.54 7.79 -9.70
N LYS A 42 -8.59 7.97 -10.48
CA LYS A 42 -8.66 8.99 -11.52
C LYS A 42 -8.59 10.40 -10.95
N ASP A 43 -9.31 10.63 -9.85
CA ASP A 43 -9.38 11.95 -9.21
C ASP A 43 -8.08 12.34 -8.50
N ASN A 44 -7.31 11.35 -8.06
CA ASN A 44 -6.05 11.55 -7.35
C ASN A 44 -4.81 11.50 -8.27
N PHE A 45 -4.94 10.95 -9.48
CA PHE A 45 -3.81 10.86 -10.41
C PHE A 45 -3.80 12.07 -11.36
N LEU A 46 -3.35 13.20 -10.82
CA LEU A 46 -3.14 14.44 -11.55
C LEU A 46 -1.71 14.90 -11.33
N ASP A 47 -0.83 14.64 -12.32
CA ASP A 47 0.61 14.92 -12.31
C ASP A 47 1.40 14.08 -11.29
N VAL A 48 0.92 13.97 -10.05
CA VAL A 48 1.43 13.10 -8.98
C VAL A 48 0.29 12.29 -8.36
N PRO A 49 0.57 11.14 -7.71
CA PRO A 49 -0.48 10.35 -7.05
C PRO A 49 -0.83 10.97 -5.69
N THR A 50 -1.69 11.98 -5.68
CA THR A 50 -2.10 12.64 -4.43
C THR A 50 -2.94 11.70 -3.55
N ASP A 51 -2.79 11.82 -2.23
CA ASP A 51 -3.58 11.07 -1.25
C ASP A 51 -5.07 11.40 -1.33
N CYS A 52 -5.39 12.67 -1.48
CA CYS A 52 -6.75 13.18 -1.57
C CYS A 52 -6.81 14.44 -2.45
N PRO A 53 -7.91 14.69 -3.21
CA PRO A 53 -8.01 15.87 -4.07
C PRO A 53 -8.79 17.03 -3.43
N GLN A 54 -9.55 16.79 -2.33
CA GLN A 54 -10.64 17.67 -1.91
C GLN A 54 -10.36 18.52 -0.66
N ARG A 55 -9.28 18.26 0.09
CA ARG A 55 -8.92 19.02 1.29
C ARG A 55 -7.55 19.69 1.15
N ASP A 56 -7.14 20.49 2.12
CA ASP A 56 -5.88 21.22 2.13
C ASP A 56 -4.66 20.31 2.46
N GLU A 57 -4.52 19.26 1.71
CA GLU A 57 -3.41 18.32 1.70
C GLU A 57 -2.95 18.14 0.26
N ARG A 58 -3.50 17.21 -0.49
CA ARG A 58 -3.22 17.01 -1.92
C ARG A 58 -1.74 16.79 -2.22
N LEU A 59 -1.11 15.94 -1.42
CA LEU A 59 0.32 15.62 -1.51
C LEU A 59 0.53 14.23 -2.12
N GLY A 60 1.63 14.06 -2.81
CA GLY A 60 2.04 12.76 -3.40
C GLY A 60 2.61 11.82 -2.34
N TRP A 61 1.76 11.36 -1.41
CA TRP A 61 2.16 10.44 -0.35
C TRP A 61 2.71 9.13 -0.90
N THR A 62 3.93 8.81 -0.50
CA THR A 62 4.66 7.66 -1.02
C THR A 62 4.09 6.34 -0.50
N GLY A 63 3.59 6.31 0.74
CA GLY A 63 2.92 5.15 1.31
C GLY A 63 1.67 4.74 0.54
N ASP A 64 0.80 5.71 0.24
CA ASP A 64 -0.42 5.49 -0.55
C ASP A 64 -0.10 4.95 -1.94
N ALA A 65 0.86 5.57 -2.61
CA ALA A 65 1.26 5.19 -3.96
C ALA A 65 1.78 3.74 -4.00
N GLN A 66 2.64 3.34 -3.07
CA GLN A 66 3.23 2.00 -3.08
C GLN A 66 2.19 0.90 -2.78
N VAL A 67 1.23 1.11 -1.87
CA VAL A 67 0.20 0.09 -1.59
C VAL A 67 -0.80 -0.07 -2.72
N PHE A 68 -0.91 0.92 -3.59
CA PHE A 68 -1.91 0.95 -4.67
C PHE A 68 -1.33 0.73 -6.07
N VAL A 69 -0.01 0.83 -6.28
CA VAL A 69 0.62 0.79 -7.62
C VAL A 69 0.21 -0.44 -8.44
N LYS A 70 0.03 -1.58 -7.82
CA LYS A 70 -0.38 -2.83 -8.48
C LYS A 70 -1.82 -2.72 -9.00
N THR A 71 -2.76 -2.30 -8.16
CA THR A 71 -4.13 -2.01 -8.58
C THR A 71 -4.19 -0.92 -9.64
N ALA A 72 -3.42 0.15 -9.49
CA ALA A 72 -3.34 1.21 -10.48
C ALA A 72 -2.97 0.69 -11.86
N SER A 73 -2.04 -0.26 -11.91
CA SER A 73 -1.53 -0.88 -13.14
C SER A 73 -2.55 -1.81 -13.81
N TYR A 74 -3.45 -2.44 -13.04
CA TYR A 74 -4.58 -3.19 -13.61
C TYR A 74 -5.65 -2.27 -14.20
N ASN A 75 -5.92 -1.15 -13.52
CA ASN A 75 -7.03 -0.27 -13.88
C ASN A 75 -6.75 0.59 -15.11
N TYR A 76 -5.53 1.13 -15.20
CA TYR A 76 -5.11 2.07 -16.25
C TYR A 76 -3.68 1.77 -16.69
N ASN A 77 -3.33 2.21 -17.91
CA ASN A 77 -1.93 2.28 -18.30
C ASN A 77 -1.27 3.45 -17.57
N VAL A 78 -0.55 3.13 -16.51
CA VAL A 78 0.11 4.11 -15.62
C VAL A 78 1.63 4.14 -15.77
N GLU A 79 2.19 3.45 -16.78
CA GLU A 79 3.64 3.37 -16.96
C GLU A 79 4.29 4.76 -17.02
N LYS A 80 3.80 5.63 -17.90
CA LYS A 80 4.35 6.99 -18.06
C LYS A 80 4.12 7.86 -16.82
N PHE A 81 2.97 7.69 -16.17
CA PHE A 81 2.64 8.43 -14.96
C PHE A 81 3.62 8.10 -13.83
N PHE A 82 3.83 6.81 -13.54
CA PHE A 82 4.80 6.41 -12.52
C PHE A 82 6.25 6.66 -12.95
N THR A 83 6.60 6.50 -14.22
CA THR A 83 7.94 6.86 -14.71
C THR A 83 8.28 8.32 -14.39
N LYS A 84 7.34 9.24 -14.67
CA LYS A 84 7.51 10.67 -14.35
C LYS A 84 7.67 10.88 -12.84
N TRP A 85 6.74 10.36 -12.05
CA TRP A 85 6.75 10.56 -10.60
C TRP A 85 7.98 9.93 -9.92
N LEU A 86 8.45 8.79 -10.39
CA LEU A 86 9.68 8.16 -9.90
C LEU A 86 10.94 8.94 -10.27
N HIS A 87 10.94 9.65 -11.41
CA HIS A 87 12.00 10.61 -11.72
C HIS A 87 12.01 11.79 -10.76
N ASP A 88 10.84 12.32 -10.40
CA ASP A 88 10.73 13.37 -9.37
C ASP A 88 11.27 12.85 -8.02
N MET A 89 10.89 11.62 -7.63
CA MET A 89 11.36 10.98 -6.40
C MET A 89 12.88 10.83 -6.38
N ALA A 90 13.48 10.37 -7.48
CA ALA A 90 14.94 10.25 -7.57
C ALA A 90 15.65 11.61 -7.54
N ALA A 91 15.02 12.66 -8.09
CA ALA A 91 15.56 14.02 -8.06
C ALA A 91 15.48 14.65 -6.64
N ASP A 92 14.44 14.30 -5.87
CA ASP A 92 14.23 14.77 -4.50
C ASP A 92 14.90 13.88 -3.45
N GLN A 93 15.47 12.73 -3.85
CA GLN A 93 16.15 11.81 -2.92
C GLN A 93 17.29 12.52 -2.21
N ARG A 94 17.32 12.40 -0.89
CA ARG A 94 18.28 13.08 -0.03
C ARG A 94 19.71 12.57 -0.27
N PRO A 95 20.74 13.38 0.03
CA PRO A 95 22.15 12.97 -0.16
C PRO A 95 22.54 11.71 0.60
N ASP A 96 21.87 11.37 1.69
CA ASP A 96 22.05 10.14 2.45
C ASP A 96 21.27 8.93 1.89
N GLY A 97 20.50 9.13 0.82
CA GLY A 97 19.66 8.11 0.20
C GLY A 97 18.21 8.08 0.73
N GLY A 98 17.88 8.88 1.73
CA GLY A 98 16.54 8.96 2.31
C GLY A 98 15.50 9.43 1.30
N ILE A 99 14.29 8.87 1.37
CA ILE A 99 13.14 9.26 0.53
C ILE A 99 12.14 10.02 1.39
N GLY A 100 11.65 11.15 0.87
CA GLY A 100 10.61 11.94 1.52
C GLY A 100 9.30 11.17 1.71
N GLN A 101 8.50 11.60 2.66
CA GLN A 101 7.18 11.02 2.92
C GLN A 101 6.19 11.33 1.79
N VAL A 102 6.40 12.46 1.11
CA VAL A 102 5.64 12.94 -0.05
C VAL A 102 6.60 13.30 -1.20
N ILE A 103 6.16 13.15 -2.44
CA ILE A 103 6.94 13.55 -3.62
C ILE A 103 6.04 14.40 -4.54
N PRO A 104 6.45 15.64 -4.88
CA PRO A 104 7.67 16.34 -4.45
C PRO A 104 7.80 16.49 -2.93
N ASP A 105 9.05 16.52 -2.41
CA ASP A 105 9.33 16.58 -0.95
C ASP A 105 9.01 17.99 -0.39
N TYR A 106 7.72 18.19 -0.10
CA TYR A 106 7.17 19.42 0.49
C TYR A 106 7.30 19.45 2.01
N ILE A 107 7.65 18.34 2.64
CA ILE A 107 7.81 18.17 4.10
C ILE A 107 9.26 17.77 4.40
N PRO A 108 10.26 18.63 4.10
CA PRO A 108 11.67 18.26 4.16
C PRO A 108 12.15 17.96 5.59
N GLU A 109 11.44 18.42 6.62
CA GLU A 109 11.70 18.10 8.02
C GLU A 109 11.18 16.71 8.42
N GLY A 110 10.30 16.11 7.61
CA GLY A 110 9.77 14.77 7.85
C GLY A 110 10.86 13.71 7.72
N ASN A 111 10.94 12.80 8.68
CA ASN A 111 11.90 11.70 8.62
C ASN A 111 11.48 10.67 7.57
N PRO A 112 12.42 10.10 6.79
CA PRO A 112 12.11 8.94 5.96
C PRO A 112 11.50 7.81 6.78
N SER A 113 10.39 7.25 6.32
CA SER A 113 9.60 6.26 7.06
C SER A 113 9.48 4.96 6.29
N SER A 114 9.50 3.84 7.01
CA SER A 114 9.23 2.51 6.46
C SER A 114 7.82 2.45 5.85
N ALA A 115 7.65 1.63 4.84
CA ALA A 115 6.48 1.50 3.98
C ALA A 115 6.23 2.72 3.08
N TRP A 116 6.64 3.93 3.48
CA TRP A 116 6.52 5.15 2.66
C TRP A 116 7.71 5.27 1.70
N GLY A 117 8.92 5.41 2.21
CA GLY A 117 10.11 5.52 1.36
C GLY A 117 10.39 4.27 0.52
N ASP A 118 9.86 3.11 0.92
CA ASP A 118 9.93 1.86 0.16
C ASP A 118 9.25 1.95 -1.23
N ALA A 119 8.47 3.00 -1.47
CA ALA A 119 7.94 3.32 -2.80
C ALA A 119 9.04 3.43 -3.86
N ALA A 120 10.25 3.91 -3.46
CA ALA A 120 11.42 3.99 -4.34
C ALA A 120 11.86 2.63 -4.91
N VAL A 121 11.49 1.54 -4.26
CA VAL A 121 11.85 0.17 -4.67
C VAL A 121 10.63 -0.60 -5.17
N ILE A 122 9.50 -0.49 -4.46
CA ILE A 122 8.28 -1.25 -4.77
C ILE A 122 7.66 -0.77 -6.08
N CYS A 123 7.54 0.56 -6.27
CA CYS A 123 6.88 1.09 -7.46
C CYS A 123 7.62 0.75 -8.77
N PRO A 124 8.93 1.01 -8.93
CA PRO A 124 9.63 0.66 -10.17
C PRO A 124 9.64 -0.85 -10.43
N TRP A 125 9.74 -1.67 -9.39
CA TRP A 125 9.63 -3.13 -9.53
C TRP A 125 8.24 -3.55 -10.05
N GLN A 126 7.16 -3.00 -9.48
CA GLN A 126 5.81 -3.32 -9.92
C GLN A 126 5.52 -2.84 -11.34
N ILE A 127 6.00 -1.66 -11.73
CA ILE A 127 5.88 -1.16 -13.10
C ILE A 127 6.63 -2.08 -14.07
N TYR A 128 7.83 -2.52 -13.71
CA TYR A 128 8.56 -3.51 -14.51
C TYR A 128 7.78 -4.83 -14.67
N LEU A 129 7.22 -5.37 -13.59
CA LEU A 129 6.44 -6.60 -13.65
C LEU A 129 5.23 -6.46 -14.58
N THR A 130 4.57 -5.32 -14.54
CA THR A 130 3.34 -5.09 -15.31
C THR A 130 3.61 -4.89 -16.81
N TYR A 131 4.63 -4.11 -17.16
CA TYR A 131 4.84 -3.69 -18.57
C TYR A 131 6.02 -4.41 -19.24
N GLY A 132 6.86 -5.09 -18.50
CA GLY A 132 8.01 -5.86 -19.02
C GLY A 132 9.18 -5.01 -19.51
N HIS A 133 9.13 -3.69 -19.35
CA HIS A 133 10.17 -2.77 -19.83
C HIS A 133 11.21 -2.55 -18.72
N ASP A 134 12.43 -3.10 -18.92
CA ASP A 134 13.54 -2.98 -17.96
C ASP A 134 14.14 -1.56 -17.85
N GLN A 135 13.70 -0.64 -18.70
CA GLN A 135 14.20 0.74 -18.70
C GLN A 135 13.91 1.43 -17.36
N ILE A 136 12.71 1.21 -16.78
CA ILE A 136 12.36 1.79 -15.48
C ILE A 136 13.32 1.34 -14.37
N LEU A 137 13.75 0.07 -14.40
CA LEU A 137 14.72 -0.43 -13.44
C LEU A 137 16.12 0.18 -13.66
N LYS A 138 16.52 0.40 -14.93
CA LYS A 138 17.79 1.07 -15.24
C LYS A 138 17.83 2.50 -14.72
N ASP A 139 16.71 3.23 -14.92
CA ASP A 139 16.60 4.63 -14.54
C ASP A 139 16.53 4.80 -13.01
N GLN A 140 15.92 3.83 -12.31
CA GLN A 140 15.67 3.92 -10.87
C GLN A 140 16.67 3.14 -10.01
N PHE A 141 17.55 2.33 -10.59
CA PHE A 141 18.39 1.41 -9.82
C PHE A 141 19.23 2.10 -8.73
N GLU A 142 19.82 3.25 -9.04
CA GLU A 142 20.65 3.98 -8.07
C GLU A 142 19.80 4.57 -6.95
N SER A 143 18.56 5.01 -7.24
CA SER A 143 17.61 5.46 -6.22
C SER A 143 17.16 4.29 -5.33
N MET A 144 16.81 3.13 -5.91
CA MET A 144 16.49 1.90 -5.17
C MET A 144 17.62 1.51 -4.23
N LYS A 145 18.86 1.52 -4.74
CA LYS A 145 20.07 1.22 -3.97
C LYS A 145 20.26 2.24 -2.84
N GLY A 146 20.16 3.53 -3.15
CA GLY A 146 20.28 4.61 -2.17
C GLY A 146 19.31 4.44 -1.00
N TRP A 147 18.07 4.04 -1.26
CA TRP A 147 17.08 3.77 -0.21
C TRP A 147 17.50 2.61 0.71
N VAL A 148 17.94 1.48 0.14
CA VAL A 148 18.40 0.33 0.94
C VAL A 148 19.66 0.68 1.75
N ASP A 149 20.58 1.45 1.16
CA ASP A 149 21.80 1.93 1.83
C ASP A 149 21.46 2.91 2.98
N TYR A 150 20.47 3.80 2.75
CA TYR A 150 19.95 4.69 3.80
C TYR A 150 19.43 3.89 4.99
N ILE A 151 18.56 2.91 4.76
CA ILE A 151 18.05 2.07 5.85
C ILE A 151 19.21 1.40 6.57
N THR A 152 20.15 0.82 5.83
CA THR A 152 21.34 0.15 6.40
C THR A 152 22.15 1.09 7.28
N GLY A 153 22.29 2.35 6.90
CA GLY A 153 23.01 3.38 7.67
C GLY A 153 22.21 3.94 8.85
N ALA A 154 20.88 3.94 8.76
CA ALA A 154 19.99 4.50 9.79
C ALA A 154 19.66 3.51 10.92
N THR A 155 20.01 2.22 10.77
CA THR A 155 19.69 1.21 11.78
C THR A 155 20.55 1.39 13.03
N GLU A 156 19.94 1.39 14.21
CA GLU A 156 20.64 1.36 15.51
C GLU A 156 21.10 -0.06 15.87
N THR A 157 20.39 -1.07 15.36
CA THR A 157 20.71 -2.49 15.57
C THR A 157 21.00 -3.15 14.23
N GLN A 158 22.19 -3.73 14.08
CA GLN A 158 22.59 -4.34 12.82
C GLN A 158 21.52 -5.32 12.28
N TYR A 159 21.13 -5.14 11.02
CA TYR A 159 20.12 -5.91 10.29
C TYR A 159 18.66 -5.78 10.79
N LEU A 160 18.39 -4.84 11.70
CA LEU A 160 17.04 -4.52 12.16
C LEU A 160 16.82 -3.02 12.04
N TRP A 161 15.79 -2.59 11.37
CA TRP A 161 15.46 -1.17 11.36
C TRP A 161 14.70 -0.81 12.65
N THR A 162 15.47 -0.50 13.67
CA THR A 162 14.98 -0.01 14.97
C THR A 162 15.33 1.47 15.11
N GLY A 163 14.47 2.22 15.74
CA GLY A 163 14.62 3.68 15.84
C GLY A 163 14.01 4.43 14.63
N GLY A 164 14.06 5.76 14.68
CA GLY A 164 13.37 6.63 13.74
C GLY A 164 11.88 6.84 14.07
N GLU A 165 11.21 7.61 13.24
CA GLU A 165 9.76 7.84 13.33
C GLU A 165 9.08 7.17 12.14
N HIS A 166 8.16 6.26 12.42
CA HIS A 166 7.42 5.53 11.41
C HIS A 166 5.92 5.72 11.58
N PHE A 167 5.17 5.63 10.47
CA PHE A 167 3.71 5.65 10.51
C PHE A 167 3.10 4.33 10.99
N GLY A 168 3.91 3.26 11.09
CA GLY A 168 3.44 1.94 11.49
C GLY A 168 2.37 1.39 10.54
N ASP A 169 1.40 0.67 11.09
CA ASP A 169 0.20 0.28 10.32
C ASP A 169 -0.84 1.40 10.44
N TRP A 170 -0.71 2.43 9.59
CA TRP A 170 -1.54 3.64 9.60
C TRP A 170 -3.01 3.29 9.49
N LEU A 171 -3.84 3.89 10.34
CA LEU A 171 -5.27 3.62 10.49
C LEU A 171 -5.61 2.15 10.75
N GLY A 172 -4.68 1.40 11.38
CA GLY A 172 -4.96 0.04 11.84
C GLY A 172 -6.13 0.02 12.83
N LEU A 173 -7.06 -0.92 12.63
CA LEU A 173 -8.31 -0.99 13.39
C LEU A 173 -8.15 -1.55 14.81
N ASP A 174 -6.95 -1.97 15.15
CA ASP A 174 -6.52 -2.37 16.49
C ASP A 174 -5.72 -1.26 17.20
N ALA A 175 -5.73 -0.03 16.65
CA ALA A 175 -5.02 1.10 17.21
C ALA A 175 -5.44 1.39 18.66
N PRO A 176 -4.52 1.71 19.57
CA PRO A 176 -4.83 2.21 20.89
C PRO A 176 -5.66 3.50 20.82
N SER A 177 -6.50 3.74 21.84
CA SER A 177 -7.30 4.96 21.90
C SER A 177 -6.43 6.22 21.76
N GLY A 178 -6.80 7.09 20.83
CA GLY A 178 -6.08 8.33 20.53
C GLY A 178 -4.86 8.17 19.61
N SER A 179 -4.63 6.99 19.06
CA SER A 179 -3.60 6.73 18.06
C SER A 179 -4.22 6.45 16.70
N TYR A 180 -3.56 6.92 15.64
CA TYR A 180 -3.84 6.53 14.26
C TYR A 180 -3.02 5.30 13.82
N LYS A 181 -2.01 4.90 14.61
CA LYS A 181 -1.15 3.76 14.32
C LYS A 181 -1.73 2.50 14.97
N GLY A 182 -1.88 1.43 14.21
CA GLY A 182 -2.27 0.11 14.71
C GLY A 182 -1.32 -0.44 15.76
N SER A 183 -1.72 -1.52 16.44
CA SER A 183 -0.96 -2.15 17.54
C SER A 183 0.28 -2.92 17.10
N SER A 184 0.52 -3.07 15.80
CA SER A 184 1.70 -3.75 15.27
C SER A 184 2.98 -3.01 15.65
N ARG A 185 4.02 -3.75 16.00
CA ARG A 185 5.32 -3.17 16.38
C ARG A 185 5.91 -2.39 15.22
N GLU A 186 6.26 -1.12 15.44
CA GLU A 186 6.80 -0.25 14.38
C GLU A 186 8.15 -0.78 13.86
N ASP A 187 9.03 -1.26 14.74
CA ASP A 187 10.31 -1.87 14.39
C ASP A 187 10.17 -3.20 13.61
N PHE A 188 9.10 -3.95 13.89
CA PHE A 188 8.76 -5.14 13.11
C PHE A 188 8.38 -4.76 11.68
N ILE A 189 7.47 -3.80 11.52
CA ILE A 189 7.04 -3.30 10.19
C ILE A 189 8.25 -2.74 9.44
N ALA A 190 9.03 -1.88 10.09
CA ALA A 190 10.20 -1.27 9.48
C ALA A 190 11.21 -2.31 9.00
N THR A 191 11.53 -3.32 9.83
CA THR A 191 12.45 -4.38 9.44
C THR A 191 11.86 -5.29 8.35
N ALA A 192 10.55 -5.53 8.36
CA ALA A 192 9.89 -6.29 7.30
C ALA A 192 10.00 -5.59 5.93
N PHE A 193 9.79 -4.29 5.89
CA PHE A 193 9.96 -3.49 4.66
C PHE A 193 11.44 -3.36 4.25
N TYR A 194 12.35 -3.26 5.21
CA TYR A 194 13.80 -3.32 4.92
C TYR A 194 14.20 -4.61 4.20
N ALA A 195 13.73 -5.76 4.70
CA ALA A 195 13.96 -7.04 4.05
C ALA A 195 13.34 -7.07 2.64
N TYR A 196 12.08 -6.61 2.52
CA TYR A 196 11.36 -6.63 1.25
C TYR A 196 12.02 -5.72 0.19
N SER A 197 12.38 -4.49 0.56
CA SER A 197 13.10 -3.59 -0.34
C SER A 197 14.46 -4.14 -0.75
N THR A 198 15.20 -4.77 0.18
CA THR A 198 16.48 -5.43 -0.16
C THR A 198 16.27 -6.59 -1.13
N GLU A 199 15.25 -7.42 -0.93
CA GLU A 199 14.89 -8.51 -1.86
C GLU A 199 14.57 -7.99 -3.25
N LEU A 200 13.75 -6.93 -3.34
CA LEU A 200 13.36 -6.34 -4.63
C LEU A 200 14.56 -5.67 -5.34
N LEU A 201 15.44 -5.01 -4.61
CA LEU A 201 16.69 -4.46 -5.17
C LEU A 201 17.55 -5.58 -5.76
N VAL A 202 17.70 -6.70 -5.06
CA VAL A 202 18.43 -7.88 -5.56
C VAL A 202 17.79 -8.40 -6.85
N LYS A 203 16.47 -8.53 -6.89
CA LYS A 203 15.73 -8.98 -8.09
C LYS A 203 15.94 -8.01 -9.26
N ALA A 204 15.83 -6.71 -9.03
CA ALA A 204 16.07 -5.68 -10.05
C ALA A 204 17.51 -5.73 -10.58
N GLY A 205 18.48 -5.84 -9.68
CA GLY A 205 19.89 -5.98 -10.06
C GLY A 205 20.15 -7.22 -10.92
N LYS A 206 19.54 -8.35 -10.61
CA LYS A 206 19.63 -9.58 -11.42
C LYS A 206 19.03 -9.40 -12.82
N VAL A 207 17.87 -8.74 -12.95
CA VAL A 207 17.29 -8.39 -14.25
C VAL A 207 18.30 -7.55 -15.06
N LEU A 208 18.96 -6.60 -14.42
CA LEU A 208 19.95 -5.71 -15.03
C LEU A 208 21.35 -6.35 -15.17
N LYS A 209 21.52 -7.61 -14.77
CA LYS A 209 22.80 -8.35 -14.78
C LYS A 209 23.91 -7.67 -13.98
N LYS A 210 23.57 -7.02 -12.89
CA LYS A 210 24.49 -6.43 -11.93
C LYS A 210 24.97 -7.48 -10.92
N ASP A 211 26.15 -7.29 -10.36
CA ASP A 211 26.61 -8.08 -9.20
C ASP A 211 25.82 -7.63 -7.96
N MET A 212 25.13 -8.57 -7.32
CA MET A 212 24.27 -8.33 -6.18
C MET A 212 24.69 -9.12 -4.93
N ALA A 213 25.89 -9.71 -4.93
CA ALA A 213 26.35 -10.60 -3.86
C ALA A 213 26.30 -9.93 -2.46
N GLU A 214 26.64 -8.64 -2.38
CA GLU A 214 26.56 -7.87 -1.13
C GLU A 214 25.13 -7.74 -0.61
N TYR A 215 24.16 -7.41 -1.50
CA TYR A 215 22.75 -7.26 -1.12
C TYR A 215 22.04 -8.58 -0.90
N GLU A 216 22.46 -9.66 -1.55
CA GLU A 216 22.01 -11.02 -1.26
C GLU A 216 22.42 -11.41 0.17
N ALA A 217 23.68 -11.19 0.52
CA ALA A 217 24.17 -11.44 1.89
C ALA A 217 23.48 -10.54 2.92
N LEU A 218 23.20 -9.27 2.56
CA LEU A 218 22.44 -8.34 3.42
C LEU A 218 21.04 -8.89 3.68
N TYR A 219 20.29 -9.27 2.63
CA TYR A 219 18.96 -9.84 2.74
C TYR A 219 18.93 -11.08 3.64
N GLU A 220 19.85 -12.03 3.43
CA GLU A 220 19.94 -13.24 4.24
C GLU A 220 20.16 -12.92 5.74
N ASN A 221 21.02 -11.93 6.02
CA ASN A 221 21.29 -11.50 7.39
C ASN A 221 20.08 -10.79 8.03
N ILE A 222 19.36 -9.95 7.27
CA ILE A 222 18.12 -9.32 7.75
C ILE A 222 17.09 -10.40 8.09
N VAL A 223 16.82 -11.35 7.19
CA VAL A 223 15.84 -12.42 7.40
C VAL A 223 16.21 -13.27 8.62
N LYS A 224 17.48 -13.66 8.73
CA LYS A 224 17.98 -14.44 9.88
C LYS A 224 17.80 -13.70 11.19
N THR A 225 18.13 -12.40 11.22
CA THR A 225 18.03 -11.58 12.42
C THR A 225 16.57 -11.31 12.77
N PHE A 226 15.73 -11.03 11.78
CA PHE A 226 14.28 -10.87 11.93
C PHE A 226 13.66 -12.10 12.62
N ARG A 227 13.89 -13.30 12.09
CA ARG A 227 13.36 -14.56 12.65
C ARG A 227 13.79 -14.81 14.07
N LYS A 228 15.03 -14.46 14.43
CA LYS A 228 15.56 -14.56 15.79
C LYS A 228 14.88 -13.56 16.74
N THR A 229 14.63 -12.33 16.26
CA THR A 229 14.11 -11.23 17.09
C THR A 229 12.61 -11.31 17.25
N TYR A 230 11.91 -11.76 16.21
CA TYR A 230 10.45 -11.83 16.14
C TYR A 230 9.95 -13.27 15.94
N PRO A 231 10.18 -14.17 16.92
CA PRO A 231 9.76 -15.57 16.81
C PRO A 231 8.23 -15.75 16.85
N GLU A 232 7.51 -14.71 17.29
CA GLU A 232 6.05 -14.70 17.43
C GLU A 232 5.47 -13.43 16.81
N TYR A 233 4.31 -13.58 16.16
CA TYR A 233 3.54 -12.48 15.57
C TYR A 233 2.32 -12.18 16.44
N LYS A 234 2.00 -10.89 16.62
CA LYS A 234 1.01 -10.44 17.61
C LYS A 234 -0.27 -9.89 17.00
N THR A 235 -0.23 -9.43 15.77
CA THR A 235 -1.34 -8.78 15.08
C THR A 235 -1.58 -9.39 13.70
N GLN A 236 -2.76 -9.15 13.12
CA GLN A 236 -3.03 -9.58 11.74
C GLN A 236 -1.97 -9.05 10.78
N THR A 237 -1.59 -7.78 10.90
CA THR A 237 -0.57 -7.15 10.04
C THR A 237 0.79 -7.80 10.18
N GLU A 238 1.24 -8.13 11.40
CA GLU A 238 2.52 -8.83 11.59
C GLU A 238 2.52 -10.21 10.92
N TYR A 239 1.45 -10.99 11.04
CA TYR A 239 1.31 -12.26 10.31
C TYR A 239 1.33 -12.05 8.81
N VAL A 240 0.57 -11.08 8.31
CA VAL A 240 0.48 -10.76 6.88
C VAL A 240 1.84 -10.41 6.31
N LEU A 241 2.55 -9.46 6.93
CA LEU A 241 3.86 -9.01 6.43
C LEU A 241 4.91 -10.12 6.52
N ALA A 242 4.91 -10.91 7.61
CA ALA A 242 5.84 -12.03 7.75
C ALA A 242 5.67 -13.07 6.64
N VAL A 243 4.45 -13.37 6.25
CA VAL A 243 4.16 -14.33 5.17
C VAL A 243 4.45 -13.72 3.81
N GLN A 244 3.90 -12.53 3.54
CA GLN A 244 3.97 -11.85 2.24
C GLN A 244 5.41 -11.52 1.84
N PHE A 245 6.26 -11.14 2.78
CA PHE A 245 7.66 -10.75 2.54
C PHE A 245 8.66 -11.89 2.80
N HIS A 246 8.19 -13.13 2.82
CA HIS A 246 9.02 -14.35 2.96
C HIS A 246 9.85 -14.41 4.26
N LEU A 247 9.41 -13.73 5.30
CA LEU A 247 10.09 -13.66 6.59
C LEU A 247 9.71 -14.82 7.51
N ALA A 248 8.49 -15.34 7.40
CA ALA A 248 8.05 -16.47 8.20
C ALA A 248 8.91 -17.71 7.94
N GLU A 249 9.36 -18.40 9.00
CA GLU A 249 10.08 -19.66 8.87
C GLU A 249 9.18 -20.76 8.32
N ASN A 250 7.91 -20.79 8.76
CA ASN A 250 6.87 -21.65 8.22
C ASN A 250 5.68 -20.79 7.78
N PRO A 251 5.63 -20.37 6.50
CA PRO A 251 4.59 -19.47 6.02
C PRO A 251 3.19 -20.08 6.08
N LYS A 252 3.05 -21.40 5.87
CA LYS A 252 1.75 -22.07 5.98
C LYS A 252 1.21 -22.03 7.41
N SER A 253 2.05 -22.33 8.41
CA SER A 253 1.66 -22.26 9.82
C SER A 253 1.32 -20.83 10.25
N ALA A 254 2.07 -19.84 9.75
CA ALA A 254 1.78 -18.43 10.04
C ALA A 254 0.45 -17.98 9.40
N ALA A 255 0.18 -18.41 8.18
CA ALA A 255 -1.10 -18.13 7.52
C ALA A 255 -2.29 -18.83 8.19
N ASP A 256 -2.11 -20.06 8.71
CA ASP A 256 -3.14 -20.76 9.50
C ASP A 256 -3.44 -19.99 10.80
N ALA A 257 -2.39 -19.54 11.50
CA ALA A 257 -2.55 -18.73 12.72
C ALA A 257 -3.22 -17.36 12.43
N LEU A 258 -2.90 -16.74 11.28
CA LEU A 258 -3.62 -15.55 10.81
C LEU A 258 -5.10 -15.84 10.62
N ALA A 259 -5.45 -16.93 9.94
CA ALA A 259 -6.84 -17.30 9.71
C ALA A 259 -7.60 -17.55 11.03
N GLU A 260 -6.98 -18.23 11.99
CA GLU A 260 -7.53 -18.40 13.33
C GLU A 260 -7.72 -17.06 14.06
N MET A 261 -6.76 -16.13 13.94
CA MET A 261 -6.86 -14.78 14.51
C MET A 261 -8.04 -14.02 13.89
N VAL A 262 -8.17 -14.00 12.57
CA VAL A 262 -9.30 -13.37 11.88
C VAL A 262 -10.63 -13.93 12.34
N VAL A 263 -10.73 -15.24 12.55
CA VAL A 263 -11.95 -15.88 13.08
C VAL A 263 -12.24 -15.43 14.51
N ARG A 264 -11.24 -15.38 15.40
CA ARG A 264 -11.37 -14.87 16.77
C ARG A 264 -11.82 -13.41 16.80
N ASP A 265 -11.34 -12.61 15.86
CA ASP A 265 -11.69 -11.20 15.70
C ASP A 265 -13.09 -10.99 15.07
N GLY A 266 -13.92 -12.03 15.01
CA GLY A 266 -15.28 -11.98 14.48
C GLY A 266 -15.34 -11.93 12.95
N LYS A 267 -14.34 -12.50 12.27
CA LYS A 267 -14.16 -12.43 10.81
C LYS A 267 -14.15 -10.98 10.32
N GLN A 268 -13.31 -10.19 10.97
CA GLN A 268 -13.08 -8.79 10.64
C GLN A 268 -11.60 -8.55 10.38
N ILE A 269 -11.32 -7.62 9.46
CA ILE A 269 -9.97 -7.07 9.33
C ILE A 269 -9.65 -6.19 10.53
N ARG A 270 -8.37 -6.21 10.94
CA ARG A 270 -7.83 -5.30 11.97
C ARG A 270 -6.62 -4.52 11.45
N THR A 271 -6.28 -4.76 10.20
CA THR A 271 -5.15 -4.16 9.51
C THR A 271 -5.43 -2.71 9.12
N GLY A 272 -4.36 -1.93 8.97
CA GLY A 272 -4.34 -0.60 8.39
C GLY A 272 -3.74 -0.59 6.98
N PHE A 273 -3.08 0.50 6.60
CA PHE A 273 -2.58 0.73 5.23
C PHE A 273 -1.56 -0.31 4.78
N VAL A 274 -0.70 -0.83 5.66
CA VAL A 274 0.37 -1.75 5.25
C VAL A 274 -0.02 -3.22 5.34
N GLY A 275 -1.03 -3.57 6.13
CA GLY A 275 -1.52 -4.95 6.22
C GLY A 275 -2.67 -5.27 5.27
N THR A 276 -3.58 -4.32 5.06
CA THR A 276 -4.80 -4.53 4.26
C THR A 276 -4.53 -4.94 2.79
N PRO A 277 -3.52 -4.41 2.08
CA PRO A 277 -3.26 -4.80 0.69
C PRO A 277 -2.96 -6.29 0.52
N TYR A 278 -2.42 -6.94 1.53
CA TYR A 278 -1.90 -8.30 1.43
C TYR A 278 -2.73 -9.38 2.12
N ILE A 279 -3.61 -9.01 3.06
CA ILE A 279 -4.33 -10.00 3.91
C ILE A 279 -5.13 -11.00 3.10
N LEU A 280 -5.86 -10.55 2.06
CA LEU A 280 -6.67 -11.45 1.24
C LEU A 280 -5.79 -12.35 0.35
N HIS A 281 -4.65 -11.86 -0.11
CA HIS A 281 -3.66 -12.64 -0.86
C HIS A 281 -3.10 -13.76 0.02
N VAL A 282 -2.58 -13.43 1.20
CA VAL A 282 -2.03 -14.41 2.15
C VAL A 282 -3.05 -15.48 2.49
N LEU A 283 -4.28 -15.11 2.86
CA LEU A 283 -5.33 -16.07 3.16
C LEU A 283 -5.62 -17.00 1.96
N SER A 284 -5.72 -16.44 0.76
CA SER A 284 -6.05 -17.21 -0.44
C SER A 284 -4.93 -18.16 -0.85
N GLU A 285 -3.68 -17.74 -0.78
CA GLU A 285 -2.51 -18.53 -1.18
C GLU A 285 -2.28 -19.74 -0.30
N TYR A 286 -2.65 -19.64 0.97
CA TYR A 286 -2.45 -20.71 1.95
C TYR A 286 -3.71 -21.52 2.28
N GLY A 287 -4.75 -21.45 1.41
CA GLY A 287 -5.92 -22.36 1.45
C GLY A 287 -7.08 -21.83 2.28
N HIS A 288 -7.11 -20.54 2.62
CA HIS A 288 -8.19 -19.89 3.36
C HIS A 288 -9.03 -18.94 2.48
N SER A 289 -9.22 -19.30 1.20
CA SER A 289 -9.96 -18.47 0.23
C SER A 289 -11.39 -18.15 0.70
N ASP A 290 -12.09 -19.10 1.31
CA ASP A 290 -13.45 -18.87 1.83
C ASP A 290 -13.47 -17.76 2.89
N LEU A 291 -12.42 -17.67 3.72
CA LEU A 291 -12.29 -16.61 4.72
C LEU A 291 -11.97 -15.28 4.03
N ALA A 292 -11.09 -15.28 3.02
CA ALA A 292 -10.79 -14.07 2.23
C ALA A 292 -12.07 -13.53 1.56
N TYR A 293 -12.87 -14.38 0.93
CA TYR A 293 -14.17 -13.99 0.39
C TYR A 293 -15.15 -13.52 1.47
N THR A 294 -15.14 -14.12 2.67
CA THR A 294 -15.99 -13.68 3.80
C THR A 294 -15.63 -12.24 4.20
N LEU A 295 -14.35 -11.91 4.27
CA LEU A 295 -13.88 -10.54 4.56
C LEU A 295 -14.25 -9.57 3.44
N PHE A 296 -14.01 -9.94 2.19
CA PHE A 296 -14.27 -9.09 1.03
C PHE A 296 -15.75 -8.79 0.83
N LEU A 297 -16.62 -9.79 1.05
CA LEU A 297 -18.07 -9.67 0.84
C LEU A 297 -18.83 -9.16 2.08
N ARG A 298 -18.11 -8.89 3.17
CA ARG A 298 -18.70 -8.32 4.36
C ARG A 298 -19.29 -6.95 4.07
N GLU A 299 -20.48 -6.66 4.62
CA GLU A 299 -21.21 -5.40 4.41
C GLU A 299 -21.21 -4.48 5.61
N GLU A 300 -21.02 -5.04 6.82
CA GLU A 300 -20.93 -4.29 8.05
C GLU A 300 -19.50 -3.78 8.28
N TYR A 301 -19.37 -2.73 9.08
CA TYR A 301 -18.08 -2.21 9.54
C TYR A 301 -17.25 -3.29 10.29
N PRO A 302 -15.96 -3.36 10.08
CA PRO A 302 -15.19 -2.73 9.01
C PRO A 302 -15.22 -3.56 7.72
N SER A 303 -15.45 -2.92 6.58
CA SER A 303 -15.41 -3.60 5.28
C SER A 303 -15.42 -2.61 4.10
N TRP A 304 -14.98 -3.06 2.92
CA TRP A 304 -15.07 -2.28 1.68
C TRP A 304 -16.51 -1.96 1.26
N LEU A 305 -17.46 -2.85 1.58
CA LEU A 305 -18.86 -2.64 1.20
C LEU A 305 -19.64 -1.76 2.18
N TYR A 306 -19.09 -1.50 3.37
CA TYR A 306 -19.69 -0.57 4.32
C TYR A 306 -19.84 0.83 3.70
N SER A 307 -18.76 1.38 3.14
CA SER A 307 -18.81 2.70 2.49
C SER A 307 -19.74 2.70 1.27
N VAL A 308 -19.78 1.61 0.49
CA VAL A 308 -20.73 1.44 -0.61
C VAL A 308 -22.19 1.51 -0.12
N ASN A 309 -22.49 0.84 1.00
CA ASN A 309 -23.83 0.88 1.62
C ASN A 309 -24.21 2.27 2.14
N LYS A 310 -23.21 3.11 2.48
CA LYS A 310 -23.39 4.52 2.86
C LYS A 310 -23.49 5.46 1.64
N GLY A 311 -23.43 4.94 0.42
CA GLY A 311 -23.55 5.72 -0.82
C GLY A 311 -22.24 6.32 -1.32
N ALA A 312 -21.11 5.79 -0.91
CA ALA A 312 -19.80 6.23 -1.39
C ALA A 312 -19.70 6.11 -2.92
N THR A 313 -19.07 7.10 -3.54
CA THR A 313 -18.73 7.13 -4.99
C THR A 313 -17.24 7.04 -5.26
N THR A 314 -16.44 7.10 -4.20
CA THR A 314 -14.97 6.98 -4.15
C THR A 314 -14.58 6.11 -2.97
N ILE A 315 -13.28 5.78 -2.82
CA ILE A 315 -12.78 5.07 -1.64
C ILE A 315 -12.53 6.08 -0.53
N TRP A 316 -12.86 5.70 0.69
CA TRP A 316 -12.65 6.50 1.88
C TRP A 316 -11.31 6.18 2.55
N GLU A 317 -10.71 7.17 3.20
CA GLU A 317 -9.49 7.01 4.00
C GLU A 317 -9.74 6.14 5.24
N HIS A 318 -10.82 6.40 5.96
CA HIS A 318 -11.25 5.61 7.10
C HIS A 318 -12.48 4.75 6.78
N TRP A 319 -12.50 3.52 7.27
CA TRP A 319 -13.56 2.55 6.95
C TRP A 319 -14.97 3.06 7.28
N ASP A 320 -15.13 3.76 8.40
CA ASP A 320 -16.38 4.39 8.83
C ASP A 320 -16.28 5.93 8.85
N GLY A 321 -15.70 6.52 7.82
CA GLY A 321 -15.66 7.99 7.66
C GLY A 321 -17.02 8.63 7.93
N ILE A 322 -18.14 7.92 7.60
CA ILE A 322 -19.48 8.16 8.14
C ILE A 322 -19.86 6.96 9.00
N MET A 323 -19.97 7.16 10.30
CA MET A 323 -20.31 6.13 11.29
C MET A 323 -21.74 5.60 11.11
N GLU A 324 -22.10 4.54 11.84
CA GLU A 324 -23.44 3.95 11.78
C GLU A 324 -24.53 4.95 12.16
N ASN A 325 -24.26 5.82 13.14
CA ASN A 325 -25.18 6.88 13.58
C ASN A 325 -25.31 8.06 12.60
N GLY A 326 -24.54 8.06 11.49
CA GLY A 326 -24.54 9.12 10.49
C GLY A 326 -23.60 10.29 10.77
N GLU A 327 -22.87 10.28 11.88
CA GLU A 327 -21.87 11.29 12.21
C GLU A 327 -20.53 10.97 11.51
N PHE A 328 -19.67 11.99 11.34
CA PHE A 328 -18.30 11.78 10.85
C PHE A 328 -17.44 11.15 11.95
N TRP A 329 -16.58 10.20 11.56
CA TRP A 329 -15.62 9.58 12.45
C TRP A 329 -14.64 10.63 13.04
N SER A 330 -14.20 11.55 12.22
CA SER A 330 -13.33 12.67 12.59
C SER A 330 -13.65 13.90 11.75
N THR A 331 -13.41 15.09 12.29
CA THR A 331 -13.46 16.35 11.53
C THR A 331 -12.17 16.64 10.78
N ASP A 332 -11.07 16.03 11.21
CA ASP A 332 -9.72 16.31 10.71
C ASP A 332 -9.20 15.20 9.77
N MET A 333 -9.45 13.94 10.11
CA MET A 333 -9.06 12.75 9.35
C MET A 333 -10.29 12.15 8.64
N ASN A 334 -10.73 12.77 7.56
CA ASN A 334 -12.05 12.52 7.00
C ASN A 334 -12.05 12.70 5.47
N SER A 335 -11.07 12.09 4.80
CA SER A 335 -11.06 12.05 3.35
C SER A 335 -12.03 11.00 2.83
N PHE A 336 -12.98 11.44 2.01
CA PHE A 336 -13.92 10.56 1.28
C PHE A 336 -13.44 10.22 -0.13
N ASN A 337 -12.24 10.66 -0.52
CA ASN A 337 -11.63 10.32 -1.79
C ASN A 337 -10.12 10.06 -1.62
N HIS A 338 -9.81 8.83 -1.16
CA HIS A 338 -8.48 8.40 -0.74
C HIS A 338 -8.24 6.95 -1.20
N TYR A 339 -7.44 6.75 -2.22
CA TYR A 339 -7.43 5.50 -2.99
C TYR A 339 -6.79 4.28 -2.32
N ALA A 340 -6.03 4.44 -1.22
CA ALA A 340 -5.18 3.39 -0.66
C ALA A 340 -5.89 2.05 -0.44
N TYR A 341 -7.05 2.02 0.23
CA TYR A 341 -7.82 0.79 0.44
C TYR A 341 -8.47 0.21 -0.82
N GLY A 342 -8.45 0.93 -1.92
CA GLY A 342 -8.81 0.42 -3.23
C GLY A 342 -7.81 -0.61 -3.77
N SER A 343 -6.67 -0.78 -3.11
CA SER A 343 -5.67 -1.82 -3.41
C SER A 343 -6.25 -3.23 -3.47
N VAL A 344 -7.37 -3.48 -2.81
CA VAL A 344 -8.09 -4.78 -2.86
C VAL A 344 -8.43 -5.26 -4.27
N ALA A 345 -8.47 -4.35 -5.25
CA ALA A 345 -8.84 -4.73 -6.62
C ALA A 345 -7.81 -5.66 -7.26
N ASP A 346 -6.54 -5.59 -6.90
CA ASP A 346 -5.51 -6.51 -7.41
C ASP A 346 -5.80 -7.96 -6.99
N TRP A 347 -6.23 -8.17 -5.72
CA TRP A 347 -6.66 -9.49 -5.28
C TRP A 347 -7.87 -10.00 -6.08
N VAL A 348 -8.84 -9.13 -6.37
CA VAL A 348 -10.01 -9.52 -7.17
C VAL A 348 -9.59 -9.89 -8.59
N TYR A 349 -8.71 -9.11 -9.23
CA TYR A 349 -8.19 -9.47 -10.56
C TYR A 349 -7.44 -10.79 -10.53
N GLU A 350 -6.56 -11.01 -9.57
CA GLU A 350 -5.70 -12.19 -9.54
C GLU A 350 -6.42 -13.45 -9.04
N LYS A 351 -7.09 -13.36 -7.91
CA LYS A 351 -7.64 -14.56 -7.25
C LYS A 351 -9.09 -14.87 -7.67
N ALA A 352 -9.91 -13.84 -7.89
CA ALA A 352 -11.30 -14.07 -8.31
C ALA A 352 -11.46 -14.15 -9.82
N ALA A 353 -10.75 -13.32 -10.59
CA ALA A 353 -10.80 -13.33 -12.06
C ALA A 353 -9.70 -14.17 -12.72
N GLY A 354 -8.67 -14.59 -11.97
CA GLY A 354 -7.57 -15.42 -12.46
C GLY A 354 -6.62 -14.72 -13.42
N ILE A 355 -6.52 -13.38 -13.33
CA ILE A 355 -5.64 -12.56 -14.17
C ILE A 355 -4.38 -12.25 -13.36
N CYS A 356 -3.26 -12.89 -13.69
CA CYS A 356 -1.95 -12.61 -13.08
C CYS A 356 -1.09 -11.78 -14.04
N LEU A 357 -0.49 -10.71 -13.52
CA LEU A 357 0.52 -9.90 -14.23
C LEU A 357 1.91 -10.55 -14.10
#